data_b0722f0f630efa1c74fca852765a551e
#
_entry.id   b0722f0f630efa1c74fca852765a551e
#
_cell.length_a   1.000
_cell.length_b   1.000
_cell.length_c   1.000
_cell.angle_alpha   90.00
_cell.angle_beta   90.00
_cell.angle_gamma   90.00
#
_symmetry.space_group_name_H-M   'P 1'
#
loop_
_entity.id
_entity.type
_entity.pdbx_description
1 polymer ?
#
loop_
_entity_poly.entity_id
_entity_poly.type
_entity_poly.pdbx_seq_one_letter_code
_entity_poly.pdbx_strand_id
1 'polypeptide(L)'
;MIAGPAALFADGQAESDNCVLPSHHAGVSFPLDQVEKAWACRLQPIISHYTTATKIGSERTPLPQDIFLYLLDHPVMAAALVNRLDFGLYKAEQRGPQDFWATDGEGTEGTIHPLYQEGSTRMYFAQGSHDGRLLPRVTGKAVVLLQLHPVTDGRGIESIDSTLVAYLRLDNRLLSGLLSLLRPLIESVVHRQLLKAFDAARLLGGAMREHPEKVLFEATDPPALPDEEVAFLKAALMSLHNPTLSPGPTP
;
A
#
# COMPACT_ATOMS: atom_id res chain seq x y z
N MET A 1 -8.82 -56.69 -36.16
CA MET A 1 -9.69 -55.62 -35.67
C MET A 1 -9.70 -55.72 -34.14
N ILE A 2 -8.92 -54.87 -33.49
CA ILE A 2 -8.89 -54.78 -32.02
C ILE A 2 -9.12 -53.30 -31.68
N ALA A 3 -10.30 -53.03 -31.15
CA ALA A 3 -10.72 -51.71 -30.64
C ALA A 3 -10.11 -51.52 -29.24
N GLY A 4 -9.25 -50.52 -29.08
CA GLY A 4 -8.77 -50.08 -27.76
C GLY A 4 -9.75 -49.10 -27.09
N PRO A 5 -9.88 -49.10 -25.79
CA PRO A 5 -10.76 -48.17 -25.08
C PRO A 5 -10.17 -46.78 -25.04
N ALA A 6 -10.97 -45.78 -25.42
CA ALA A 6 -10.69 -44.37 -25.22
C ALA A 6 -10.75 -44.02 -23.73
N ALA A 7 -9.65 -43.61 -23.15
CA ALA A 7 -9.61 -43.05 -21.83
C ALA A 7 -10.20 -41.64 -21.87
N LEU A 8 -11.35 -41.47 -21.24
CA LEU A 8 -11.95 -40.18 -20.95
C LEU A 8 -11.06 -39.51 -19.84
N PHE A 9 -10.30 -38.51 -20.26
CA PHE A 9 -9.75 -37.57 -19.31
C PHE A 9 -10.90 -36.71 -18.77
N ALA A 10 -11.37 -37.02 -17.57
CA ALA A 10 -12.26 -36.16 -16.84
C ALA A 10 -11.45 -34.91 -16.47
N ASP A 11 -11.79 -33.80 -17.08
CA ASP A 11 -11.35 -32.46 -16.67
C ASP A 11 -11.71 -32.24 -15.21
N GLY A 12 -10.70 -32.10 -14.37
CA GLY A 12 -10.81 -31.62 -13.00
C GLY A 12 -11.10 -30.11 -12.95
N GLN A 13 -12.27 -29.71 -13.45
CA GLN A 13 -12.83 -28.37 -13.26
C GLN A 13 -13.92 -28.44 -12.18
N ALA A 14 -13.53 -28.44 -10.92
CA ALA A 14 -14.47 -28.17 -9.85
C ALA A 14 -13.69 -27.87 -8.56
N GLU A 15 -13.43 -26.58 -8.32
CA GLU A 15 -13.27 -26.00 -6.99
C GLU A 15 -13.00 -24.48 -6.99
N SER A 16 -13.58 -23.73 -7.94
CA SER A 16 -13.34 -22.28 -8.04
C SER A 16 -14.56 -21.40 -7.74
N ASP A 17 -15.70 -21.93 -7.28
CA ASP A 17 -16.94 -21.15 -7.36
C ASP A 17 -17.40 -20.45 -6.08
N ASN A 18 -16.66 -20.46 -4.97
CA ASN A 18 -17.19 -19.87 -3.74
C ASN A 18 -16.15 -19.15 -2.84
N CYS A 19 -15.23 -18.38 -3.44
CA CYS A 19 -14.31 -17.56 -2.66
C CYS A 19 -15.02 -16.29 -2.19
N VAL A 20 -15.53 -16.31 -0.97
CA VAL A 20 -16.19 -15.16 -0.34
C VAL A 20 -15.21 -14.52 0.64
N LEU A 21 -14.98 -13.23 0.46
CA LEU A 21 -14.20 -12.43 1.40
C LEU A 21 -15.14 -11.68 2.34
N PRO A 22 -14.90 -11.71 3.67
CA PRO A 22 -15.68 -10.93 4.60
C PRO A 22 -15.41 -9.43 4.37
N SER A 23 -16.46 -8.60 4.40
CA SER A 23 -16.35 -7.15 4.19
C SER A 23 -15.84 -6.38 5.42
N HIS A 24 -15.80 -7.03 6.61
CA HIS A 24 -15.38 -6.40 7.85
C HIS A 24 -14.03 -6.96 8.33
N HIS A 25 -13.08 -6.07 8.56
CA HIS A 25 -11.72 -6.42 9.00
C HIS A 25 -11.31 -5.50 10.15
N ALA A 26 -11.06 -6.08 11.32
CA ALA A 26 -10.63 -5.35 12.53
C ALA A 26 -11.52 -4.14 12.87
N GLY A 27 -12.85 -4.27 12.64
CA GLY A 27 -13.83 -3.21 12.89
C GLY A 27 -13.93 -2.14 11.80
N VAL A 28 -13.31 -2.37 10.63
CA VAL A 28 -13.38 -1.48 9.46
C VAL A 28 -14.05 -2.24 8.31
N SER A 29 -14.94 -1.56 7.58
CA SER A 29 -15.60 -2.11 6.39
C SER A 29 -14.81 -1.79 5.13
N PHE A 30 -14.65 -2.78 4.26
CA PHE A 30 -14.02 -2.64 2.95
C PHE A 30 -14.89 -3.28 1.87
N PRO A 31 -14.95 -2.72 0.65
CA PRO A 31 -15.80 -3.21 -0.45
C PRO A 31 -15.15 -4.42 -1.15
N LEU A 32 -14.89 -5.51 -0.42
CA LEU A 32 -14.24 -6.70 -0.97
C LEU A 32 -15.13 -7.48 -1.94
N ASP A 33 -16.42 -7.23 -1.95
CA ASP A 33 -17.39 -7.73 -2.93
C ASP A 33 -17.18 -7.14 -4.34
N GLN A 34 -16.49 -6.00 -4.44
CA GLN A 34 -16.15 -5.35 -5.70
C GLN A 34 -14.80 -5.81 -6.28
N VAL A 35 -14.06 -6.63 -5.53
CA VAL A 35 -12.83 -7.25 -6.03
C VAL A 35 -13.17 -8.38 -7.01
N GLU A 36 -12.48 -8.44 -8.13
CA GLU A 36 -12.66 -9.51 -9.12
C GLU A 36 -12.57 -10.91 -8.48
N LYS A 37 -13.43 -11.83 -8.90
CA LYS A 37 -13.48 -13.20 -8.35
C LYS A 37 -12.13 -13.91 -8.36
N ALA A 38 -11.36 -13.75 -9.43
CA ALA A 38 -10.03 -14.36 -9.54
C ALA A 38 -9.08 -13.88 -8.42
N TRP A 39 -9.17 -12.60 -8.06
CA TRP A 39 -8.44 -12.04 -6.93
C TRP A 39 -9.02 -12.49 -5.59
N ALA A 40 -10.34 -12.54 -5.43
CA ALA A 40 -10.96 -13.01 -4.20
C ALA A 40 -10.43 -14.39 -3.78
N CYS A 41 -10.29 -15.33 -4.71
CA CYS A 41 -9.73 -16.66 -4.45
C CYS A 41 -8.23 -16.63 -4.11
N ARG A 42 -7.47 -15.67 -4.62
CA ARG A 42 -6.06 -15.49 -4.25
C ARG A 42 -5.88 -14.86 -2.88
N LEU A 43 -6.79 -13.97 -2.47
CA LEU A 43 -6.74 -13.23 -1.21
C LEU A 43 -7.27 -14.05 -0.05
N GLN A 44 -8.31 -14.86 -0.26
CA GLN A 44 -8.95 -15.65 0.78
C GLN A 44 -7.98 -16.46 1.64
N PRO A 45 -7.02 -17.24 1.07
CA PRO A 45 -6.06 -17.98 1.87
C PRO A 45 -5.12 -17.08 2.70
N ILE A 46 -4.87 -15.85 2.25
CA ILE A 46 -4.02 -14.89 2.99
C ILE A 46 -4.81 -14.35 4.19
N ILE A 47 -6.06 -13.95 3.97
CA ILE A 47 -6.92 -13.36 5.00
C ILE A 47 -7.40 -14.42 6.00
N SER A 48 -7.70 -15.67 5.56
CA SER A 48 -8.22 -16.73 6.44
C SER A 48 -7.12 -17.46 7.22
N HIS A 49 -5.90 -17.52 6.68
CA HIS A 49 -4.77 -18.28 7.25
C HIS A 49 -3.52 -17.39 7.36
N TYR A 50 -3.67 -16.18 7.87
CA TYR A 50 -2.56 -15.26 8.04
C TYR A 50 -1.55 -15.74 9.10
N THR A 51 -0.30 -15.37 8.93
CA THR A 51 0.74 -15.51 9.95
C THR A 51 0.60 -14.42 11.00
N THR A 52 0.36 -13.18 10.56
CA THR A 52 0.05 -12.04 11.43
C THR A 52 -0.96 -11.12 10.76
N ALA A 53 -1.76 -10.46 11.58
CA ALA A 53 -2.67 -9.39 11.16
C ALA A 53 -2.41 -8.16 12.04
N THR A 54 -2.33 -7.00 11.41
CA THR A 54 -2.03 -5.73 12.08
C THR A 54 -3.06 -4.69 11.68
N LYS A 55 -3.54 -3.91 12.66
CA LYS A 55 -4.29 -2.69 12.42
C LYS A 55 -3.48 -1.51 12.93
N ILE A 56 -3.33 -0.48 12.10
CA ILE A 56 -2.72 0.80 12.46
C ILE A 56 -3.73 1.90 12.16
N GLY A 57 -3.76 2.88 12.98
CA GLY A 57 -4.58 4.08 12.81
C GLY A 57 -5.30 4.45 14.09
N SER A 58 -5.78 5.69 14.17
CA SER A 58 -5.83 6.69 13.07
C SER A 58 -4.53 7.47 13.00
N GLU A 59 -3.83 7.41 11.85
CA GLU A 59 -2.60 8.16 11.63
C GLU A 59 -2.89 9.39 10.78
N ARG A 60 -2.48 10.57 11.27
CA ARG A 60 -2.78 11.85 10.61
C ARG A 60 -1.66 12.31 9.71
N THR A 61 -2.00 12.58 8.43
CA THR A 61 -1.13 13.24 7.47
C THR A 61 -1.68 14.64 7.16
N PRO A 62 -0.88 15.72 7.25
CA PRO A 62 -1.34 17.09 7.08
C PRO A 62 -1.47 17.48 5.59
N LEU A 63 -2.26 16.73 4.83
CA LEU A 63 -2.54 16.94 3.41
C LEU A 63 -4.04 16.83 3.13
N PRO A 64 -4.60 17.60 2.19
CA PRO A 64 -5.92 17.37 1.62
C PRO A 64 -6.01 15.99 0.96
N GLN A 65 -7.23 15.47 0.84
CA GLN A 65 -7.47 14.12 0.32
C GLN A 65 -6.97 13.94 -1.11
N ASP A 66 -7.21 14.88 -1.98
CA ASP A 66 -6.82 14.84 -3.40
C ASP A 66 -5.30 14.75 -3.57
N ILE A 67 -4.54 15.54 -2.81
CA ILE A 67 -3.08 15.51 -2.84
C ILE A 67 -2.56 14.17 -2.28
N PHE A 68 -3.14 13.70 -1.18
CA PHE A 68 -2.73 12.44 -0.57
C PHE A 68 -3.03 11.24 -1.49
N LEU A 69 -4.20 11.23 -2.14
CA LEU A 69 -4.56 10.20 -3.12
C LEU A 69 -3.61 10.21 -4.32
N TYR A 70 -3.27 11.38 -4.83
CA TYR A 70 -2.31 11.49 -5.92
C TYR A 70 -0.96 10.86 -5.56
N LEU A 71 -0.44 11.12 -4.35
CA LEU A 71 0.81 10.52 -3.88
C LEU A 71 0.71 8.99 -3.76
N LEU A 72 -0.44 8.47 -3.32
CA LEU A 72 -0.68 7.01 -3.27
C LEU A 72 -0.74 6.37 -4.66
N ASP A 73 -1.30 7.08 -5.63
CA ASP A 73 -1.45 6.61 -7.01
C ASP A 73 -0.16 6.81 -7.85
N HIS A 74 0.81 7.63 -7.33
CA HIS A 74 2.14 7.89 -7.91
C HIS A 74 3.27 7.49 -6.96
N PRO A 75 3.38 6.20 -6.60
CA PRO A 75 4.32 5.75 -5.56
C PRO A 75 5.79 5.96 -5.92
N VAL A 76 6.14 6.02 -7.21
CA VAL A 76 7.51 6.30 -7.67
C VAL A 76 7.90 7.73 -7.30
N MET A 77 7.02 8.71 -7.58
CA MET A 77 7.21 10.10 -7.19
C MET A 77 7.28 10.26 -5.66
N ALA A 78 6.31 9.67 -4.95
CA ALA A 78 6.25 9.76 -3.49
C ALA A 78 7.51 9.19 -2.83
N ALA A 79 7.99 8.02 -3.26
CA ALA A 79 9.21 7.41 -2.76
C ALA A 79 10.46 8.25 -3.08
N ALA A 80 10.53 8.84 -4.28
CA ALA A 80 11.64 9.71 -4.66
C ALA A 80 11.70 10.97 -3.78
N LEU A 81 10.57 11.62 -3.53
CA LEU A 81 10.50 12.80 -2.65
C LEU A 81 10.88 12.45 -1.21
N VAL A 82 10.34 11.36 -0.65
CA VAL A 82 10.67 10.89 0.71
C VAL A 82 12.18 10.64 0.84
N ASN A 83 12.79 9.99 -0.16
CA ASN A 83 14.22 9.68 -0.14
C ASN A 83 15.07 10.95 -0.26
N ARG A 84 14.77 11.87 -1.20
CA ARG A 84 15.53 13.09 -1.43
C ARG A 84 15.42 14.10 -0.26
N LEU A 85 14.28 14.07 0.45
CA LEU A 85 14.07 14.89 1.63
C LEU A 85 14.63 14.25 2.92
N ASP A 86 15.31 13.10 2.82
CA ASP A 86 15.88 12.34 3.95
C ASP A 86 14.84 11.85 4.98
N PHE A 87 13.60 11.60 4.54
CA PHE A 87 12.54 11.07 5.40
C PHE A 87 12.49 9.54 5.44
N GLY A 88 13.29 8.86 4.62
CA GLY A 88 13.40 7.41 4.55
C GLY A 88 14.15 6.95 3.31
N LEU A 89 14.50 5.66 3.28
CA LEU A 89 15.26 5.04 2.18
C LEU A 89 14.35 4.33 1.16
N TYR A 90 13.13 4.85 0.98
CA TYR A 90 12.15 4.23 0.10
C TYR A 90 12.54 4.39 -1.37
N LYS A 91 12.35 3.31 -2.14
CA LYS A 91 12.43 3.36 -3.60
C LYS A 91 11.23 2.62 -4.18
N ALA A 92 10.72 3.10 -5.29
CA ALA A 92 9.68 2.43 -6.06
C ALA A 92 10.01 2.50 -7.55
N GLU A 93 9.63 1.47 -8.29
CA GLU A 93 9.80 1.36 -9.73
C GLU A 93 8.55 0.75 -10.35
N GLN A 94 8.08 1.32 -11.45
CA GLN A 94 6.98 0.74 -12.22
C GLN A 94 7.43 -0.58 -12.87
N ARG A 95 6.68 -1.66 -12.69
CA ARG A 95 6.98 -2.99 -13.26
C ARG A 95 5.94 -3.48 -14.26
N GLY A 96 4.83 -2.80 -14.38
CA GLY A 96 3.72 -3.11 -15.27
C GLY A 96 2.70 -1.98 -15.32
N PRO A 97 1.58 -2.13 -16.00
CA PRO A 97 0.57 -1.07 -16.11
C PRO A 97 0.01 -0.61 -14.75
N GLN A 98 -0.07 -1.55 -13.80
CA GLN A 98 -0.58 -1.28 -12.45
C GLN A 98 0.37 -1.78 -11.36
N ASP A 99 1.37 -2.61 -11.68
CA ASP A 99 2.30 -3.16 -10.72
C ASP A 99 3.49 -2.23 -10.50
N PHE A 100 3.93 -2.13 -9.26
CA PHE A 100 5.19 -1.48 -8.93
C PHE A 100 5.98 -2.32 -7.92
N TRP A 101 7.28 -2.28 -8.06
CA TRP A 101 8.21 -2.81 -7.08
C TRP A 101 8.58 -1.70 -6.11
N ALA A 102 8.71 -2.04 -4.83
CA ALA A 102 9.13 -1.09 -3.81
C ALA A 102 10.07 -1.75 -2.80
N THR A 103 10.92 -0.93 -2.17
CA THR A 103 11.74 -1.30 -1.02
C THR A 103 11.77 -0.19 0.02
N ASP A 104 11.92 -0.59 1.29
CA ASP A 104 12.12 0.32 2.42
C ASP A 104 13.62 0.66 2.67
N GLY A 105 14.54 0.04 1.91
CA GLY A 105 15.99 0.19 2.11
C GLY A 105 16.52 -0.49 3.38
N GLU A 106 15.67 -1.14 4.16
CA GLU A 106 16.02 -1.83 5.42
C GLU A 106 15.85 -3.35 5.34
N GLY A 107 15.73 -3.87 4.12
CA GLY A 107 15.64 -5.30 3.83
C GLY A 107 14.27 -5.79 3.42
N THR A 108 13.22 -4.95 3.41
CA THR A 108 11.92 -5.30 2.83
C THR A 108 11.86 -4.85 1.39
N GLU A 109 11.47 -5.75 0.50
CA GLU A 109 11.24 -5.48 -0.91
C GLU A 109 10.11 -6.35 -1.46
N GLY A 110 9.41 -5.85 -2.46
CA GLY A 110 8.35 -6.63 -3.07
C GLY A 110 7.62 -5.92 -4.19
N THR A 111 6.75 -6.67 -4.85
CA THR A 111 5.82 -6.15 -5.86
C THR A 111 4.47 -5.90 -5.21
N ILE A 112 3.86 -4.79 -5.56
CA ILE A 112 2.57 -4.33 -5.05
C ILE A 112 1.64 -4.17 -6.26
N HIS A 113 0.45 -4.74 -6.13
CA HIS A 113 -0.63 -4.67 -7.11
C HIS A 113 -1.86 -4.02 -6.49
N PRO A 114 -2.34 -2.89 -6.99
CA PRO A 114 -3.58 -2.29 -6.54
C PRO A 114 -4.77 -3.13 -7.00
N LEU A 115 -5.70 -3.40 -6.08
CA LEU A 115 -6.89 -4.21 -6.33
C LEU A 115 -8.16 -3.36 -6.39
N TYR A 116 -8.17 -2.24 -5.64
CA TYR A 116 -9.30 -1.33 -5.56
C TYR A 116 -8.80 0.07 -5.19
N GLN A 117 -9.23 1.08 -5.96
CA GLN A 117 -8.74 2.45 -5.82
C GLN A 117 -9.89 3.46 -6.06
N GLU A 118 -10.99 3.33 -5.32
CA GLU A 118 -12.11 4.26 -5.44
C GLU A 118 -12.38 5.02 -4.14
N GLY A 119 -12.76 6.27 -4.28
CA GLY A 119 -13.08 7.15 -3.17
C GLY A 119 -11.94 7.21 -2.13
N SER A 120 -12.29 6.98 -0.89
CA SER A 120 -11.39 7.00 0.26
C SER A 120 -10.82 5.62 0.64
N THR A 121 -11.01 4.60 -0.20
CA THR A 121 -10.57 3.24 0.07
C THR A 121 -9.52 2.79 -0.95
N ARG A 122 -8.46 2.14 -0.46
CA ARG A 122 -7.44 1.50 -1.28
C ARG A 122 -7.21 0.08 -0.80
N MET A 123 -7.10 -0.85 -1.73
CA MET A 123 -6.73 -2.24 -1.42
C MET A 123 -5.57 -2.67 -2.31
N TYR A 124 -4.60 -3.34 -1.70
CA TYR A 124 -3.41 -3.79 -2.39
C TYR A 124 -3.13 -5.25 -2.07
N PHE A 125 -2.66 -5.98 -3.07
CA PHE A 125 -1.96 -7.23 -2.88
C PHE A 125 -0.46 -6.96 -2.97
N ALA A 126 0.31 -7.47 -2.02
CA ALA A 126 1.76 -7.39 -2.04
C ALA A 126 2.37 -8.78 -1.95
N GLN A 127 3.49 -8.98 -2.65
CA GLN A 127 4.29 -10.20 -2.57
C GLN A 127 5.76 -9.81 -2.54
N GLY A 128 6.50 -10.31 -1.55
CA GLY A 128 7.88 -9.89 -1.40
C GLY A 128 8.67 -10.69 -0.39
N SER A 129 9.80 -10.13 0.00
CA SER A 129 10.72 -10.70 0.99
C SER A 129 11.17 -9.65 2.00
N HIS A 130 11.56 -10.14 3.16
CA HIS A 130 12.28 -9.36 4.16
C HIS A 130 13.56 -10.11 4.52
N ASP A 131 14.70 -9.41 4.47
CA ASP A 131 16.03 -9.90 4.85
C ASP A 131 16.64 -8.89 5.83
N GLY A 132 16.35 -9.07 7.10
CA GLY A 132 16.77 -8.15 8.16
C GLY A 132 17.71 -8.81 9.17
N ARG A 133 18.34 -7.98 10.00
CA ARG A 133 19.30 -8.46 11.02
C ARG A 133 18.69 -9.38 12.07
N LEU A 134 17.39 -9.27 12.33
CA LEU A 134 16.69 -9.98 13.39
C LEU A 134 15.92 -11.21 12.90
N LEU A 135 15.64 -11.28 11.61
CA LEU A 135 14.92 -12.38 10.98
C LEU A 135 15.73 -12.93 9.83
N PRO A 136 15.78 -14.26 9.65
CA PRO A 136 16.30 -14.84 8.42
C PRO A 136 15.44 -14.37 7.23
N ARG A 137 15.97 -14.47 6.01
CA ARG A 137 15.19 -14.11 4.82
C ARG A 137 13.87 -14.87 4.79
N VAL A 138 12.79 -14.12 4.82
CA VAL A 138 11.42 -14.64 4.74
C VAL A 138 10.73 -14.09 3.50
N THR A 139 9.91 -14.91 2.87
CA THR A 139 9.03 -14.50 1.77
C THR A 139 7.59 -14.61 2.20
N GLY A 140 6.74 -13.79 1.61
CA GLY A 140 5.33 -13.78 1.97
C GLY A 140 4.47 -12.97 1.01
N LYS A 141 3.17 -13.06 1.29
CA LYS A 141 2.11 -12.33 0.61
C LYS A 141 1.31 -11.56 1.62
N ALA A 142 0.91 -10.36 1.25
CA ALA A 142 0.08 -9.52 2.11
C ALA A 142 -1.15 -8.99 1.36
N VAL A 143 -2.21 -8.77 2.12
CA VAL A 143 -3.36 -7.95 1.72
C VAL A 143 -3.36 -6.72 2.60
N VAL A 144 -3.31 -5.55 1.97
CA VAL A 144 -3.30 -4.27 2.67
C VAL A 144 -4.59 -3.54 2.32
N LEU A 145 -5.31 -3.15 3.34
CA LEU A 145 -6.59 -2.44 3.27
C LEU A 145 -6.36 -1.07 3.92
N LEU A 146 -6.53 0.01 3.17
CA LEU A 146 -6.33 1.38 3.63
C LEU A 146 -7.64 2.16 3.49
N GLN A 147 -8.07 2.78 4.58
CA GLN A 147 -9.21 3.67 4.62
C GLN A 147 -8.76 5.08 5.04
N LEU A 148 -9.25 6.07 4.32
CA LEU A 148 -8.91 7.48 4.47
C LEU A 148 -10.14 8.25 4.94
N HIS A 149 -9.95 9.15 5.90
CA HIS A 149 -10.99 10.02 6.42
C HIS A 149 -10.50 11.47 6.37
N PRO A 150 -11.04 12.31 5.46
CA PRO A 150 -10.70 13.72 5.44
C PRO A 150 -11.19 14.38 6.73
N VAL A 151 -10.35 15.21 7.31
CA VAL A 151 -10.64 15.99 8.52
C VAL A 151 -10.16 17.42 8.33
N THR A 152 -10.95 18.37 8.85
CA THR A 152 -10.58 19.77 8.83
C THR A 152 -10.52 20.27 10.29
N ASP A 153 -9.42 20.93 10.64
CA ASP A 153 -9.26 21.48 12.00
C ASP A 153 -10.04 22.80 12.17
N GLY A 154 -10.09 23.31 13.40
CA GLY A 154 -10.79 24.57 13.70
C GLY A 154 -10.21 25.81 13.02
N ARG A 155 -9.06 25.70 12.35
CA ARG A 155 -8.42 26.77 11.55
C ARG A 155 -8.64 26.60 10.05
N GLY A 156 -9.41 25.57 9.65
CA GLY A 156 -9.66 25.25 8.24
C GLY A 156 -8.53 24.45 7.57
N ILE A 157 -7.58 23.91 8.34
CA ILE A 157 -6.49 23.10 7.77
C ILE A 157 -6.99 21.68 7.52
N GLU A 158 -6.98 21.27 6.26
CA GLU A 158 -7.33 19.92 5.83
C GLU A 158 -6.20 18.93 6.09
N SER A 159 -6.58 17.74 6.52
CA SER A 159 -5.69 16.61 6.82
C SER A 159 -6.41 15.30 6.51
N ILE A 160 -5.68 14.21 6.43
CA ILE A 160 -6.22 12.86 6.26
C ILE A 160 -5.90 12.04 7.51
N ASP A 161 -6.92 11.45 8.10
CA ASP A 161 -6.79 10.37 9.08
C ASP A 161 -6.86 9.03 8.35
N SER A 162 -5.79 8.25 8.45
CA SER A 162 -5.62 6.98 7.74
C SER A 162 -5.71 5.80 8.70
N THR A 163 -6.51 4.79 8.35
CA THR A 163 -6.56 3.50 9.04
C THR A 163 -6.13 2.40 8.08
N LEU A 164 -5.16 1.58 8.49
CA LEU A 164 -4.64 0.48 7.70
C LEU A 164 -4.88 -0.85 8.42
N VAL A 165 -5.35 -1.84 7.67
CA VAL A 165 -5.40 -3.25 8.11
C VAL A 165 -4.55 -4.07 7.15
N ALA A 166 -3.60 -4.83 7.66
CA ALA A 166 -2.74 -5.69 6.87
C ALA A 166 -2.82 -7.13 7.36
N TYR A 167 -2.98 -8.07 6.43
CA TYR A 167 -2.86 -9.51 6.63
C TYR A 167 -1.58 -9.98 5.94
N LEU A 168 -0.68 -10.60 6.67
CA LEU A 168 0.55 -11.18 6.13
C LEU A 168 0.51 -12.69 6.29
N ARG A 169 0.78 -13.40 5.20
CA ARG A 169 1.01 -14.85 5.18
C ARG A 169 2.40 -15.12 4.66
N LEU A 170 3.22 -15.81 5.48
CA LEU A 170 4.55 -16.25 5.08
C LEU A 170 4.47 -17.56 4.29
N ASP A 171 5.32 -17.68 3.26
CA ASP A 171 5.37 -18.84 2.36
C ASP A 171 6.25 -19.98 2.91
N ASN A 172 6.98 -19.78 4.01
CA ASN A 172 8.05 -20.66 4.43
C ASN A 172 7.55 -21.95 5.07
N ARG A 173 7.63 -23.03 4.32
CA ARG A 173 7.48 -24.41 4.82
C ARG A 173 8.60 -24.81 5.81
N LEU A 174 9.77 -24.18 5.74
CA LEU A 174 10.93 -24.47 6.59
C LEU A 174 10.80 -23.94 8.03
N LEU A 175 9.90 -22.98 8.27
CA LEU A 175 9.69 -22.36 9.58
C LEU A 175 8.53 -22.98 10.38
N SER A 176 7.85 -24.01 9.87
CA SER A 176 6.61 -24.54 10.48
C SER A 176 6.76 -24.93 11.97
N GLY A 177 7.95 -25.32 12.42
CA GLY A 177 8.23 -25.60 13.85
C GLY A 177 8.67 -24.39 14.66
N LEU A 178 9.15 -23.32 14.02
CA LEU A 178 9.70 -22.12 14.67
C LEU A 178 8.75 -20.93 14.55
N LEU A 179 7.73 -20.97 13.68
CA LEU A 179 6.81 -19.86 13.43
C LEU A 179 6.11 -19.37 14.69
N SER A 180 5.74 -20.29 15.60
CA SER A 180 5.09 -19.89 16.85
C SER A 180 5.99 -19.06 17.76
N LEU A 181 7.29 -19.34 17.75
CA LEU A 181 8.30 -18.60 18.53
C LEU A 181 8.68 -17.28 17.86
N LEU A 182 8.68 -17.24 16.52
CA LEU A 182 9.06 -16.06 15.75
C LEU A 182 7.87 -15.09 15.51
N ARG A 183 6.64 -15.55 15.72
CA ARG A 183 5.43 -14.75 15.47
C ARG A 183 5.46 -13.36 16.13
N PRO A 184 5.80 -13.19 17.42
CA PRO A 184 5.84 -11.88 18.05
C PRO A 184 6.91 -10.96 17.41
N LEU A 185 8.02 -11.53 16.97
CA LEU A 185 9.08 -10.78 16.29
C LEU A 185 8.62 -10.32 14.90
N ILE A 186 8.00 -11.20 14.13
CA ILE A 186 7.42 -10.87 12.82
C ILE A 186 6.38 -9.75 12.96
N GLU A 187 5.47 -9.89 13.91
CA GLU A 187 4.44 -8.89 14.20
C GLU A 187 5.05 -7.53 14.56
N SER A 188 6.07 -7.50 15.41
CA SER A 188 6.79 -6.29 15.77
C SER A 188 7.50 -5.64 14.58
N VAL A 189 8.13 -6.43 13.70
CA VAL A 189 8.79 -5.92 12.49
C VAL A 189 7.76 -5.33 11.53
N VAL A 190 6.68 -6.04 11.24
CA VAL A 190 5.61 -5.56 10.34
C VAL A 190 5.00 -4.27 10.88
N HIS A 191 4.62 -4.25 12.16
CA HIS A 191 4.02 -3.07 12.78
C HIS A 191 4.95 -1.84 12.68
N ARG A 192 6.23 -2.02 13.01
CA ARG A 192 7.23 -0.94 12.93
C ARG A 192 7.43 -0.42 11.51
N GLN A 193 7.48 -1.29 10.50
CA GLN A 193 7.67 -0.85 9.10
C GLN A 193 6.44 -0.09 8.58
N LEU A 194 5.24 -0.50 8.96
CA LEU A 194 4.03 0.22 8.61
C LEU A 194 3.97 1.60 9.30
N LEU A 195 4.34 1.70 10.56
CA LEU A 195 4.42 3.01 11.25
C LEU A 195 5.45 3.93 10.60
N LYS A 196 6.62 3.43 10.19
CA LYS A 196 7.60 4.23 9.45
C LYS A 196 7.06 4.77 8.12
N ALA A 197 6.25 3.99 7.41
CA ALA A 197 5.61 4.47 6.19
C ALA A 197 4.62 5.62 6.45
N PHE A 198 3.85 5.55 7.54
CA PHE A 198 2.99 6.65 7.97
C PHE A 198 3.79 7.88 8.42
N ASP A 199 4.88 7.68 9.15
CA ASP A 199 5.79 8.76 9.54
C ASP A 199 6.39 9.46 8.32
N ALA A 200 6.84 8.72 7.31
CA ALA A 200 7.35 9.28 6.05
C ALA A 200 6.28 10.11 5.31
N ALA A 201 5.03 9.61 5.25
CA ALA A 201 3.92 10.35 4.66
C ALA A 201 3.60 11.63 5.44
N ARG A 202 3.60 11.57 6.77
CA ARG A 202 3.40 12.73 7.65
C ARG A 202 4.50 13.78 7.48
N LEU A 203 5.77 13.35 7.42
CA LEU A 203 6.91 14.24 7.21
C LEU A 203 6.87 14.90 5.83
N LEU A 204 6.52 14.13 4.78
CA LEU A 204 6.35 14.69 3.44
C LEU A 204 5.23 15.72 3.40
N GLY A 205 4.07 15.40 4.00
CA GLY A 205 2.93 16.34 4.09
C GLY A 205 3.29 17.61 4.88
N GLY A 206 4.05 17.48 5.97
CA GLY A 206 4.59 18.62 6.73
C GLY A 206 5.54 19.47 5.89
N ALA A 207 6.48 18.85 5.18
CA ALA A 207 7.42 19.55 4.31
C ALA A 207 6.73 20.30 3.16
N MET A 208 5.68 19.72 2.56
CA MET A 208 4.89 20.37 1.53
C MET A 208 4.19 21.64 2.04
N ARG A 209 3.83 21.69 3.33
CA ARG A 209 3.22 22.88 3.95
C ARG A 209 4.25 23.89 4.46
N GLU A 210 5.33 23.43 5.06
CA GLU A 210 6.26 24.31 5.79
C GLU A 210 7.45 24.75 4.93
N HIS A 211 7.85 23.92 3.96
CA HIS A 211 9.04 24.12 3.13
C HIS A 211 8.77 23.79 1.64
N PRO A 212 7.75 24.40 1.01
CA PRO A 212 7.36 24.09 -0.36
C PRO A 212 8.48 24.30 -1.38
N GLU A 213 9.33 25.30 -1.16
CA GLU A 213 10.49 25.58 -2.00
C GLU A 213 11.52 24.43 -1.97
N LYS A 214 11.73 23.80 -0.80
CA LYS A 214 12.63 22.65 -0.69
C LYS A 214 12.05 21.43 -1.39
N VAL A 215 10.75 21.17 -1.22
CA VAL A 215 10.07 20.05 -1.91
C VAL A 215 10.15 20.22 -3.44
N LEU A 216 9.93 21.46 -3.93
CA LEU A 216 10.02 21.75 -5.36
C LEU A 216 11.47 21.66 -5.88
N PHE A 217 12.44 22.11 -5.11
CA PHE A 217 13.85 21.96 -5.43
C PHE A 217 14.20 20.48 -5.62
N GLU A 218 13.90 19.63 -4.64
CA GLU A 218 14.14 18.18 -4.71
C GLU A 218 13.41 17.50 -5.88
N ALA A 219 12.23 18.00 -6.25
CA ALA A 219 11.49 17.47 -7.40
C ALA A 219 12.14 17.81 -8.74
N THR A 220 12.87 18.93 -8.83
CA THR A 220 13.47 19.46 -10.06
C THR A 220 14.97 19.24 -10.15
N ASP A 221 15.65 18.87 -9.05
CA ASP A 221 17.07 18.55 -9.04
C ASP A 221 17.35 17.27 -9.84
N PRO A 222 18.39 17.24 -10.68
CA PRO A 222 18.68 16.08 -11.53
C PRO A 222 19.02 14.79 -10.75
N PRO A 223 18.46 13.64 -11.19
CA PRO A 223 17.47 13.48 -12.25
C PRO A 223 16.09 13.99 -11.82
N ALA A 224 15.55 14.99 -12.51
CA ALA A 224 14.26 15.58 -12.19
C ALA A 224 13.12 14.55 -12.28
N LEU A 225 12.05 14.77 -11.50
CA LEU A 225 10.81 14.03 -11.67
C LEU A 225 10.19 14.33 -13.07
N PRO A 226 9.32 13.47 -13.58
CA PRO A 226 8.58 13.74 -14.82
C PRO A 226 7.85 15.09 -14.78
N ASP A 227 7.81 15.77 -15.92
CA ASP A 227 7.22 17.13 -16.03
C ASP A 227 5.78 17.19 -15.51
N GLU A 228 4.99 16.13 -15.73
CA GLU A 228 3.61 16.02 -15.25
C GLU A 228 3.56 16.01 -13.72
N GLU A 229 4.42 15.24 -13.08
CA GLU A 229 4.52 15.15 -11.61
C GLU A 229 4.99 16.46 -11.00
N VAL A 230 5.96 17.12 -11.65
CA VAL A 230 6.43 18.47 -11.24
C VAL A 230 5.32 19.51 -11.39
N ALA A 231 4.53 19.47 -12.46
CA ALA A 231 3.42 20.37 -12.68
C ALA A 231 2.32 20.18 -11.62
N PHE A 232 1.96 18.92 -11.33
CA PHE A 232 1.04 18.60 -10.24
C PHE A 232 1.56 19.14 -8.91
N LEU A 233 2.82 18.86 -8.58
CA LEU A 233 3.42 19.29 -7.31
C LEU A 233 3.39 20.82 -7.14
N LYS A 234 3.70 21.57 -8.19
CA LYS A 234 3.57 23.05 -8.17
C LYS A 234 2.16 23.50 -7.85
N ALA A 235 1.16 22.91 -8.51
CA ALA A 235 -0.25 23.24 -8.26
C ALA A 235 -0.67 22.89 -6.82
N ALA A 236 -0.30 21.69 -6.33
CA ALA A 236 -0.57 21.24 -4.98
C ALA A 236 0.06 22.14 -3.91
N LEU A 237 1.33 22.51 -4.08
CA LEU A 237 2.01 23.42 -3.14
C LEU A 237 1.37 24.82 -3.13
N MET A 238 0.93 25.32 -4.28
CA MET A 238 0.20 26.60 -4.36
C MET A 238 -1.16 26.52 -3.64
N SER A 239 -1.92 25.45 -3.81
CA SER A 239 -3.23 25.27 -3.15
C SER A 239 -3.11 25.16 -1.63
N LEU A 240 -2.06 24.51 -1.12
CA LEU A 240 -1.78 24.42 0.32
C LEU A 240 -1.53 25.78 1.00
N HIS A 241 -1.05 26.78 0.24
CA HIS A 241 -0.74 28.13 0.76
C HIS A 241 -1.82 29.16 0.47
N ASN A 242 -2.68 28.90 -0.54
CA ASN A 242 -3.77 29.78 -0.93
C ASN A 242 -5.09 29.00 -1.03
N PRO A 243 -5.71 28.67 0.10
CA PRO A 243 -6.93 27.80 0.13
C PRO A 243 -8.14 28.42 -0.61
N THR A 244 -8.10 29.70 -0.96
CA THR A 244 -9.18 30.37 -1.75
C THR A 244 -9.17 30.01 -3.24
N LEU A 245 -8.14 29.29 -3.74
CA LEU A 245 -8.01 28.87 -5.14
C LEU A 245 -8.38 27.41 -5.37
N SER A 246 -8.88 26.69 -4.36
CA SER A 246 -9.30 25.30 -4.54
C SER A 246 -10.47 25.25 -5.54
N PRO A 247 -10.37 24.59 -6.70
CA PRO A 247 -11.51 24.34 -7.56
C PRO A 247 -12.50 23.48 -6.77
N GLY A 248 -13.68 24.00 -6.53
CA GLY A 248 -14.76 23.26 -5.87
C GLY A 248 -15.01 21.93 -6.58
N PRO A 249 -15.58 20.91 -5.89
CA PRO A 249 -15.86 19.62 -6.48
C PRO A 249 -16.69 19.80 -7.74
N THR A 250 -16.15 19.33 -8.87
CA THR A 250 -16.89 19.23 -10.13
C THR A 250 -18.07 18.28 -9.91
N PRO A 251 -19.30 18.66 -10.31
CA PRO A 251 -20.52 17.89 -10.09
C PRO A 251 -20.55 16.55 -10.82
#